data_de1fe45f1aebc2e7bd563aeabf133c9a
#
_entry.id   de1fe45f1aebc2e7bd563aeabf133c9a
#
_cell.length_a   1.000
_cell.length_b   1.000
_cell.length_c   1.000
_cell.angle_alpha   90.00
_cell.angle_beta   90.00
_cell.angle_gamma   90.00
#
_symmetry.space_group_name_H-M   'P 1'
#
loop_
_entity.id
_entity.type
_entity.pdbx_description
1 polymer ?
#
loop_
_entity_poly.entity_id
_entity_poly.type
_entity_poly.pdbx_seq_one_letter_code
_entity_poly.pdbx_strand_id
1 'polypeptide(L)'
;MLCRPYSLLFPLLFELAIGNDVSLSARQPSNSSSVYDWGTGESQTAAAIDAMMTGFYNQTAGRWQPEIAWWTSGNALQALLDYIYATGNTTYLPQVLHTIDIQSEPLEWWPEGGGSFRADSTDDTGWWALAMVRMYDLTGNQTYLNYAILDEEYMHDYWNDTCGGGIIWDIPDLRYKNAISNELYFTLAASLHNRIAGDAMYLNRSLEAWEWFSSSGMINAQDLINDGLSDDCANNNDTVWSYNQGVILAGLVELYVASSNASYIATAVTIADAALKSSLVVDGILTEPCETAPEGCDYNQQAFKGIFARYLGLLDRVLDGHPYTEFLLTNAQSAWDRDRNVMNFFGVGWDGPFNVSAATVATQASAASLLLAAMDRGQ
;
A
#
# COMPACT_ATOMS: atom_id res chain seq x y z
N MET A 1 23.67 -34.75 0.94
CA MET A 1 22.89 -33.81 1.71
C MET A 1 22.45 -32.72 0.74
N LEU A 2 21.21 -32.77 0.32
CA LEU A 2 20.67 -31.89 -0.73
C LEU A 2 20.01 -30.67 -0.03
N CYS A 3 20.61 -29.50 -0.17
CA CYS A 3 19.97 -28.24 0.15
C CYS A 3 18.75 -28.04 -0.77
N ARG A 4 17.58 -27.97 -0.21
CA ARG A 4 16.40 -27.51 -0.93
C ARG A 4 16.39 -25.97 -0.90
N PRO A 5 16.13 -25.30 -2.02
CA PRO A 5 16.00 -23.84 -2.03
C PRO A 5 14.69 -23.40 -1.34
N TYR A 6 14.79 -22.39 -0.50
CA TYR A 6 13.70 -21.77 0.26
C TYR A 6 12.77 -20.86 -0.60
N SER A 7 12.63 -21.16 -1.89
CA SER A 7 11.71 -20.43 -2.78
C SER A 7 10.22 -20.75 -2.59
N LEU A 8 9.85 -21.44 -1.50
CA LEU A 8 8.49 -21.94 -1.26
C LEU A 8 7.72 -21.23 -0.14
N LEU A 9 8.30 -20.24 0.54
CA LEU A 9 7.62 -19.63 1.71
C LEU A 9 6.55 -18.58 1.33
N PHE A 10 6.68 -17.89 0.20
CA PHE A 10 5.70 -16.87 -0.19
C PHE A 10 4.46 -17.43 -0.88
N PRO A 11 4.55 -18.46 -1.74
CA PRO A 11 3.38 -19.25 -2.10
C PRO A 11 2.72 -19.95 -0.92
N LEU A 12 3.52 -20.36 0.11
CA LEU A 12 2.99 -21.01 1.33
C LEU A 12 2.18 -20.09 2.24
N LEU A 13 2.38 -18.76 2.23
CA LEU A 13 1.49 -17.84 2.94
C LEU A 13 0.10 -17.76 2.32
N PHE A 14 0.00 -17.92 1.00
CA PHE A 14 -1.27 -18.08 0.30
C PHE A 14 -1.80 -19.52 0.39
N GLU A 15 -0.94 -20.55 0.46
CA GLU A 15 -1.34 -21.95 0.60
C GLU A 15 -1.63 -22.38 2.06
N LEU A 16 -1.03 -21.73 3.07
CA LEU A 16 -1.36 -22.01 4.49
C LEU A 16 -2.75 -21.48 4.90
N ALA A 17 -3.27 -20.48 4.18
CA ALA A 17 -4.67 -20.07 4.28
C ALA A 17 -5.66 -21.02 3.58
N ILE A 18 -5.15 -21.92 2.70
CA ILE A 18 -5.97 -22.86 1.90
C ILE A 18 -5.98 -24.28 2.49
N GLY A 19 -5.12 -24.59 3.46
CA GLY A 19 -4.83 -25.96 3.86
C GLY A 19 -5.32 -26.40 5.22
N ASN A 20 -6.60 -26.22 5.58
CA ASN A 20 -7.26 -27.01 6.61
C ASN A 20 -8.69 -27.28 6.20
N ASP A 21 -8.98 -28.55 5.85
CA ASP A 21 -10.31 -29.09 5.64
C ASP A 21 -11.22 -28.83 6.85
N VAL A 22 -12.09 -27.84 6.74
CA VAL A 22 -13.28 -27.71 7.60
C VAL A 22 -14.50 -27.81 6.70
N SER A 23 -15.24 -28.88 6.90
CA SER A 23 -16.51 -29.14 6.20
C SER A 23 -17.50 -27.99 6.45
N LEU A 24 -17.79 -27.23 5.40
CA LEU A 24 -18.79 -26.17 5.41
C LEU A 24 -20.18 -26.75 5.22
N SER A 25 -21.05 -26.64 6.23
CA SER A 25 -22.49 -26.82 6.07
C SER A 25 -23.06 -25.59 5.35
N ALA A 26 -23.71 -25.83 4.23
CA ALA A 26 -24.36 -24.78 3.43
C ALA A 26 -25.41 -24.02 4.26
N ARG A 27 -25.22 -22.71 4.45
CA ARG A 27 -26.27 -21.79 4.90
C ARG A 27 -27.08 -21.33 3.69
N GLN A 28 -28.39 -21.47 3.77
CA GLN A 28 -29.33 -20.92 2.78
C GLN A 28 -29.32 -19.38 2.83
N PRO A 29 -29.43 -18.69 1.68
CA PRO A 29 -29.46 -17.23 1.65
C PRO A 29 -30.80 -16.70 2.17
N SER A 30 -30.73 -15.74 3.11
CA SER A 30 -31.88 -14.94 3.52
C SER A 30 -32.14 -13.86 2.46
N ASN A 31 -33.36 -13.80 1.96
CA ASN A 31 -33.82 -12.75 1.03
C ASN A 31 -33.68 -11.34 1.63
N SER A 32 -32.85 -10.50 1.05
CA SER A 32 -32.97 -9.04 1.11
C SER A 32 -32.52 -8.40 -0.21
N SER A 33 -33.44 -7.63 -0.79
CA SER A 33 -33.35 -6.57 -1.81
C SER A 33 -32.06 -6.44 -2.64
N SER A 34 -32.22 -6.55 -3.97
CA SER A 34 -31.37 -6.08 -5.07
C SER A 34 -29.92 -5.69 -4.69
N VAL A 35 -29.12 -6.63 -4.34
CA VAL A 35 -27.65 -6.52 -4.38
C VAL A 35 -27.30 -6.70 -5.85
N TYR A 36 -26.74 -5.67 -6.49
CA TYR A 36 -26.00 -5.86 -7.73
C TYR A 36 -24.99 -6.97 -7.46
N ASP A 37 -25.01 -8.01 -8.29
CA ASP A 37 -24.03 -9.07 -8.22
C ASP A 37 -22.66 -8.47 -8.57
N TRP A 38 -21.82 -8.17 -7.57
CA TRP A 38 -20.45 -7.71 -7.76
C TRP A 38 -19.62 -8.75 -8.52
N GLY A 39 -20.08 -10.00 -8.52
CA GLY A 39 -19.31 -11.13 -9.05
C GLY A 39 -17.99 -11.29 -8.31
N THR A 40 -16.95 -11.63 -9.04
CA THR A 40 -15.58 -11.71 -8.49
C THR A 40 -14.87 -10.34 -8.39
N GLY A 41 -15.44 -9.29 -9.00
CA GLY A 41 -14.79 -7.96 -9.12
C GLY A 41 -13.67 -7.89 -10.16
N GLU A 42 -13.32 -9.01 -10.80
CA GLU A 42 -12.18 -9.08 -11.73
C GLU A 42 -12.40 -8.20 -12.97
N SER A 43 -13.59 -8.21 -13.56
CA SER A 43 -13.92 -7.40 -14.75
C SER A 43 -13.90 -5.90 -14.45
N GLN A 44 -14.34 -5.49 -13.27
CA GLN A 44 -14.31 -4.10 -12.81
C GLN A 44 -12.88 -3.65 -12.59
N THR A 45 -12.07 -4.49 -11.94
CA THR A 45 -10.67 -4.24 -11.70
C THR A 45 -9.88 -4.15 -13.02
N ALA A 46 -10.11 -5.08 -13.95
CA ALA A 46 -9.51 -5.04 -15.28
C ALA A 46 -9.84 -3.73 -16.02
N ALA A 47 -11.10 -3.29 -15.99
CA ALA A 47 -11.53 -2.05 -16.62
C ALA A 47 -10.88 -0.80 -15.99
N ALA A 48 -10.70 -0.79 -14.66
CA ALA A 48 -9.99 0.30 -13.96
C ALA A 48 -8.49 0.33 -14.32
N ILE A 49 -7.84 -0.84 -14.40
CA ILE A 49 -6.44 -0.96 -14.85
C ILE A 49 -6.30 -0.53 -16.32
N ASP A 50 -7.18 -0.96 -17.20
CA ASP A 50 -7.16 -0.55 -18.61
C ASP A 50 -7.32 0.98 -18.75
N ALA A 51 -8.21 1.60 -17.98
CA ALA A 51 -8.38 3.05 -17.94
C ALA A 51 -7.12 3.76 -17.42
N MET A 52 -6.47 3.22 -16.38
CA MET A 52 -5.20 3.74 -15.85
C MET A 52 -4.10 3.73 -16.93
N MET A 53 -3.99 2.63 -17.66
CA MET A 53 -2.97 2.47 -18.69
C MET A 53 -3.24 3.29 -19.94
N THR A 54 -4.49 3.34 -20.41
CA THR A 54 -4.85 4.04 -21.64
C THR A 54 -4.97 5.55 -21.45
N GLY A 55 -5.39 5.99 -20.24
CA GLY A 55 -5.61 7.40 -19.95
C GLY A 55 -4.39 8.16 -19.44
N PHE A 56 -3.50 7.49 -18.72
CA PHE A 56 -2.44 8.17 -17.98
C PHE A 56 -1.03 7.68 -18.29
N TYR A 57 -0.83 6.47 -18.84
CA TYR A 57 0.52 5.98 -19.10
C TYR A 57 1.19 6.72 -20.26
N ASN A 58 2.38 7.24 -20.03
CA ASN A 58 3.22 7.88 -21.03
C ASN A 58 4.40 6.98 -21.41
N GLN A 59 4.34 6.42 -22.61
CA GLN A 59 5.37 5.50 -23.11
C GLN A 59 6.76 6.16 -23.21
N THR A 60 6.85 7.45 -23.50
CA THR A 60 8.14 8.14 -23.61
C THR A 60 8.77 8.38 -22.23
N ALA A 61 7.96 8.74 -21.24
CA ALA A 61 8.43 8.99 -19.89
C ALA A 61 8.58 7.68 -19.06
N GLY A 62 8.02 6.56 -19.54
CA GLY A 62 8.01 5.29 -18.79
C GLY A 62 7.27 5.39 -17.46
N ARG A 63 6.26 6.27 -17.36
CA ARG A 63 5.47 6.48 -16.13
C ARG A 63 4.12 7.12 -16.43
N TRP A 64 3.30 7.32 -15.40
CA TRP A 64 1.95 7.86 -15.54
C TRP A 64 1.95 9.40 -15.42
N GLN A 65 0.98 10.03 -16.10
CA GLN A 65 0.80 11.47 -16.17
C GLN A 65 -0.47 11.90 -15.40
N PRO A 66 -0.54 13.11 -14.85
CA PRO A 66 0.46 14.18 -14.90
C PRO A 66 1.68 13.88 -14.00
N GLU A 67 2.84 14.46 -14.35
CA GLU A 67 4.11 14.29 -13.61
C GLU A 67 4.21 15.25 -12.41
N ILE A 68 3.18 15.28 -11.56
CA ILE A 68 3.15 16.21 -10.42
C ILE A 68 3.91 15.63 -9.23
N ALA A 69 3.71 14.31 -8.98
CA ALA A 69 4.39 13.62 -7.91
C ALA A 69 4.86 12.25 -8.40
N TRP A 70 6.16 12.03 -8.40
CA TRP A 70 6.80 10.84 -8.94
C TRP A 70 6.39 9.55 -8.21
N TRP A 71 6.22 9.61 -6.90
CA TRP A 71 5.80 8.48 -6.07
C TRP A 71 4.41 7.92 -6.42
N THR A 72 3.53 8.75 -7.00
CA THR A 72 2.20 8.27 -7.44
C THR A 72 2.31 7.30 -8.62
N SER A 73 3.35 7.43 -9.46
CA SER A 73 3.68 6.44 -10.49
C SER A 73 4.18 5.14 -9.86
N GLY A 74 4.92 5.18 -8.75
CA GLY A 74 5.27 3.99 -7.97
C GLY A 74 4.04 3.26 -7.45
N ASN A 75 3.04 3.99 -6.96
CA ASN A 75 1.76 3.41 -6.52
C ASN A 75 0.90 2.88 -7.67
N ALA A 76 0.93 3.52 -8.84
CA ALA A 76 0.28 3.00 -10.04
C ALA A 76 0.95 1.70 -10.53
N LEU A 77 2.29 1.66 -10.49
CA LEU A 77 3.05 0.44 -10.76
C LEU A 77 2.68 -0.67 -9.76
N GLN A 78 2.63 -0.35 -8.46
CA GLN A 78 2.23 -1.31 -7.43
C GLN A 78 0.83 -1.88 -7.70
N ALA A 79 -0.16 -1.04 -8.02
CA ALA A 79 -1.52 -1.49 -8.34
C ALA A 79 -1.53 -2.41 -9.57
N LEU A 80 -0.75 -2.09 -10.60
CA LEU A 80 -0.62 -2.93 -11.79
C LEU A 80 0.06 -4.27 -11.48
N LEU A 81 1.11 -4.28 -10.65
CA LEU A 81 1.78 -5.50 -10.20
C LEU A 81 0.87 -6.37 -9.34
N ASP A 82 0.09 -5.76 -8.45
CA ASP A 82 -0.90 -6.48 -7.63
C ASP A 82 -2.00 -7.09 -8.51
N TYR A 83 -2.41 -6.40 -9.59
CA TYR A 83 -3.35 -6.95 -10.58
C TYR A 83 -2.77 -8.15 -11.32
N ILE A 84 -1.53 -8.05 -11.80
CA ILE A 84 -0.85 -9.17 -12.47
C ILE A 84 -0.71 -10.36 -11.51
N TYR A 85 -0.33 -10.08 -10.26
CA TYR A 85 -0.18 -11.12 -9.23
C TYR A 85 -1.50 -11.83 -8.92
N ALA A 86 -2.60 -11.07 -8.84
CA ALA A 86 -3.92 -11.60 -8.48
C ALA A 86 -4.58 -12.40 -9.61
N THR A 87 -4.38 -11.99 -10.87
CA THR A 87 -5.12 -12.51 -12.03
C THR A 87 -4.27 -13.34 -12.99
N GLY A 88 -2.94 -13.24 -12.92
CA GLY A 88 -2.04 -13.81 -13.93
C GLY A 88 -2.09 -13.08 -15.28
N ASN A 89 -2.82 -11.96 -15.39
CA ASN A 89 -2.95 -11.21 -16.63
C ASN A 89 -1.72 -10.33 -16.88
N THR A 90 -0.90 -10.71 -17.85
CA THR A 90 0.38 -10.07 -18.19
C THR A 90 0.29 -9.07 -19.35
N THR A 91 -0.92 -8.63 -19.73
CA THR A 91 -1.13 -7.72 -20.88
C THR A 91 -0.22 -6.49 -20.82
N TYR A 92 -0.04 -5.90 -19.65
CA TYR A 92 0.78 -4.69 -19.44
C TYR A 92 2.19 -4.97 -18.88
N LEU A 93 2.64 -6.23 -18.86
CA LEU A 93 4.00 -6.55 -18.41
C LEU A 93 5.10 -5.82 -19.21
N PRO A 94 4.98 -5.61 -20.54
CA PRO A 94 5.97 -4.81 -21.27
C PRO A 94 6.09 -3.37 -20.76
N GLN A 95 4.97 -2.73 -20.36
CA GLN A 95 4.97 -1.39 -19.77
C GLN A 95 5.56 -1.38 -18.37
N VAL A 96 5.28 -2.41 -17.54
CA VAL A 96 5.94 -2.60 -16.24
C VAL A 96 7.45 -2.63 -16.39
N LEU A 97 7.97 -3.47 -17.27
CA LEU A 97 9.43 -3.60 -17.50
C LEU A 97 10.02 -2.29 -18.01
N HIS A 98 9.34 -1.61 -18.92
CA HIS A 98 9.75 -0.31 -19.44
C HIS A 98 9.77 0.78 -18.36
N THR A 99 8.76 0.81 -17.49
CA THR A 99 8.72 1.72 -16.34
C THR A 99 9.91 1.50 -15.42
N ILE A 100 10.19 0.24 -15.06
CA ILE A 100 11.31 -0.11 -14.18
C ILE A 100 12.64 0.31 -14.82
N ASP A 101 12.83 0.05 -16.11
CA ASP A 101 14.05 0.37 -16.85
C ASP A 101 14.34 1.88 -16.83
N ILE A 102 13.33 2.71 -17.11
CA ILE A 102 13.50 4.17 -17.14
C ILE A 102 13.59 4.77 -15.73
N GLN A 103 12.70 4.35 -14.83
CA GLN A 103 12.61 5.00 -13.51
C GLN A 103 13.70 4.56 -12.53
N SER A 104 14.43 3.48 -12.82
CA SER A 104 15.62 3.10 -12.05
C SER A 104 16.87 3.90 -12.38
N GLU A 105 16.86 4.69 -13.46
CA GLU A 105 17.95 5.63 -13.78
C GLU A 105 18.01 6.80 -12.77
N PRO A 106 19.15 7.48 -12.61
CA PRO A 106 19.25 8.65 -11.74
C PRO A 106 18.23 9.74 -12.10
N LEU A 107 17.50 10.22 -11.07
CA LEU A 107 16.51 11.27 -11.25
C LEU A 107 17.18 12.61 -11.59
N GLU A 108 16.65 13.33 -12.59
CA GLU A 108 17.22 14.60 -13.03
C GLU A 108 17.22 15.66 -11.92
N TRP A 109 16.22 15.64 -11.04
CA TRP A 109 16.10 16.57 -9.91
C TRP A 109 16.85 16.10 -8.65
N TRP A 110 17.28 14.83 -8.61
CA TRP A 110 18.02 14.23 -7.51
C TRP A 110 19.12 13.27 -8.01
N PRO A 111 20.14 13.79 -8.75
CA PRO A 111 21.21 12.96 -9.27
C PRO A 111 22.08 12.35 -8.14
N GLU A 112 22.07 12.97 -6.95
CA GLU A 112 22.76 12.49 -5.74
C GLU A 112 22.28 11.13 -5.27
N GLY A 113 21.01 10.80 -5.52
CA GLY A 113 20.46 9.47 -5.23
C GLY A 113 21.11 8.35 -6.05
N GLY A 114 21.59 8.68 -7.27
CA GLY A 114 22.37 7.75 -8.08
C GLY A 114 21.56 6.65 -8.75
N GLY A 115 20.24 6.84 -8.91
CA GLY A 115 19.32 5.86 -9.51
C GLY A 115 18.78 4.83 -8.52
N SER A 116 18.28 3.72 -9.06
CA SER A 116 17.67 2.63 -8.27
C SER A 116 16.50 3.10 -7.39
N PHE A 117 15.69 4.03 -7.91
CA PHE A 117 14.52 4.63 -7.24
C PHE A 117 14.81 5.49 -6.01
N ARG A 118 16.05 5.91 -5.80
CA ARG A 118 16.43 6.79 -4.69
C ARG A 118 16.10 8.25 -5.00
N ALA A 119 15.26 8.87 -4.19
CA ALA A 119 14.75 10.23 -4.32
C ALA A 119 15.27 11.15 -3.21
N ASP A 120 14.90 12.43 -3.27
CA ASP A 120 15.17 13.45 -2.26
C ASP A 120 14.29 13.32 -1.00
N SER A 121 13.40 12.35 -0.98
CA SER A 121 12.61 11.97 0.18
C SER A 121 12.62 10.45 0.37
N THR A 122 12.59 10.02 1.61
CA THR A 122 12.69 8.60 1.96
C THR A 122 11.39 7.84 1.68
N ASP A 123 10.24 8.51 1.76
CA ASP A 123 8.95 7.89 1.43
C ASP A 123 8.80 7.63 -0.08
N ASP A 124 9.20 8.58 -0.95
CA ASP A 124 9.22 8.36 -2.39
C ASP A 124 10.04 7.11 -2.74
N THR A 125 11.24 6.99 -2.17
CA THR A 125 12.09 5.79 -2.32
C THR A 125 11.37 4.54 -1.84
N GLY A 126 10.74 4.58 -0.67
CA GLY A 126 10.04 3.45 -0.05
C GLY A 126 8.88 2.92 -0.90
N TRP A 127 8.11 3.81 -1.56
CA TRP A 127 7.02 3.41 -2.45
C TRP A 127 7.51 2.56 -3.64
N TRP A 128 8.58 2.98 -4.29
CA TRP A 128 9.16 2.25 -5.40
C TRP A 128 9.82 0.94 -4.94
N ALA A 129 10.50 0.97 -3.79
CA ALA A 129 11.11 -0.22 -3.20
C ALA A 129 10.09 -1.33 -2.94
N LEU A 130 8.91 -1.00 -2.39
CA LEU A 130 7.82 -1.97 -2.18
C LEU A 130 7.27 -2.52 -3.51
N ALA A 131 7.20 -1.70 -4.56
CA ALA A 131 6.86 -2.19 -5.89
C ALA A 131 7.93 -3.17 -6.42
N MET A 132 9.21 -2.96 -6.14
CA MET A 132 10.29 -3.89 -6.50
C MET A 132 10.22 -5.20 -5.70
N VAL A 133 9.85 -5.15 -4.44
CA VAL A 133 9.52 -6.36 -3.65
C VAL A 133 8.39 -7.15 -4.33
N ARG A 134 7.32 -6.50 -4.75
CA ARG A 134 6.22 -7.18 -5.48
C ARG A 134 6.68 -7.74 -6.82
N MET A 135 7.53 -7.03 -7.53
CA MET A 135 8.08 -7.54 -8.80
C MET A 135 8.97 -8.78 -8.59
N TYR A 136 9.73 -8.82 -7.48
CA TYR A 136 10.44 -10.04 -7.07
C TYR A 136 9.47 -11.18 -6.76
N ASP A 137 8.41 -10.94 -6.03
CA ASP A 137 7.38 -11.95 -5.70
C ASP A 137 6.74 -12.54 -6.96
N LEU A 138 6.55 -11.74 -8.00
CA LEU A 138 6.00 -12.17 -9.29
C LEU A 138 6.96 -13.01 -10.12
N THR A 139 8.27 -12.70 -10.07
CA THR A 139 9.23 -13.20 -11.07
C THR A 139 10.30 -14.10 -10.49
N GLY A 140 10.56 -14.02 -9.18
CA GLY A 140 11.72 -14.64 -8.53
C GLY A 140 13.06 -14.05 -8.98
N ASN A 141 13.06 -12.94 -9.75
CA ASN A 141 14.28 -12.36 -10.28
C ASN A 141 14.96 -11.47 -9.23
N GLN A 142 16.16 -11.89 -8.82
CA GLN A 142 16.97 -11.23 -7.78
C GLN A 142 17.28 -9.75 -8.08
N THR A 143 17.26 -9.32 -9.33
CA THR A 143 17.50 -7.92 -9.70
C THR A 143 16.52 -6.99 -9.01
N TYR A 144 15.25 -7.36 -8.94
CA TYR A 144 14.22 -6.53 -8.30
C TYR A 144 14.37 -6.50 -6.78
N LEU A 145 14.72 -7.62 -6.17
CA LEU A 145 15.02 -7.65 -4.74
C LEU A 145 16.26 -6.82 -4.40
N ASN A 146 17.27 -6.81 -5.30
CA ASN A 146 18.47 -5.98 -5.12
C ASN A 146 18.16 -4.49 -5.18
N TYR A 147 17.20 -4.03 -6.02
CA TYR A 147 16.73 -2.64 -5.96
C TYR A 147 16.13 -2.32 -4.59
N ALA A 148 15.21 -3.15 -4.10
CA ALA A 148 14.60 -2.96 -2.79
C ALA A 148 15.61 -2.96 -1.62
N ILE A 149 16.69 -3.77 -1.74
CA ILE A 149 17.82 -3.78 -0.79
C ILE A 149 18.58 -2.45 -0.82
N LEU A 150 18.93 -1.95 -2.01
CA LEU A 150 19.64 -0.68 -2.17
C LEU A 150 18.81 0.50 -1.64
N ASP A 151 17.51 0.45 -1.84
CA ASP A 151 16.59 1.48 -1.37
C ASP A 151 16.42 1.44 0.15
N GLU A 152 16.34 0.25 0.76
CA GLU A 152 16.30 0.11 2.22
C GLU A 152 17.58 0.61 2.87
N GLU A 153 18.74 0.27 2.31
CA GLU A 153 20.03 0.75 2.78
C GLU A 153 20.11 2.29 2.68
N TYR A 154 19.65 2.85 1.56
CA TYR A 154 19.58 4.31 1.39
C TYR A 154 18.64 4.97 2.41
N MET A 155 17.45 4.43 2.66
CA MET A 155 16.55 4.94 3.70
C MET A 155 17.17 4.83 5.09
N HIS A 156 17.88 3.73 5.38
CA HIS A 156 18.55 3.49 6.66
C HIS A 156 19.67 4.50 6.94
N ASP A 157 20.38 5.01 5.93
CA ASP A 157 21.41 6.04 6.08
C ASP A 157 20.84 7.35 6.68
N TYR A 158 19.52 7.55 6.62
CA TYR A 158 18.82 8.68 7.23
C TYR A 158 18.19 8.36 8.60
N TRP A 159 18.48 7.19 9.15
CA TRP A 159 18.19 6.91 10.57
C TRP A 159 19.11 7.74 11.47
N ASN A 160 18.53 8.41 12.48
CA ASN A 160 19.36 9.13 13.45
C ASN A 160 18.71 9.16 14.85
N ASP A 161 19.49 9.55 15.85
CA ASP A 161 19.11 9.54 17.26
C ASP A 161 18.17 10.69 17.67
N THR A 162 17.86 11.64 16.78
CA THR A 162 16.87 12.67 17.07
C THR A 162 15.53 12.00 17.37
N CYS A 163 14.85 12.43 18.42
CA CYS A 163 13.63 11.80 18.92
C CYS A 163 13.80 10.31 19.30
N GLY A 164 15.02 9.89 19.64
CA GLY A 164 15.32 8.54 20.07
C GLY A 164 15.37 7.49 18.97
N GLY A 165 15.36 7.88 17.68
CA GLY A 165 15.38 6.98 16.54
C GLY A 165 14.52 7.47 15.37
N GLY A 166 14.34 6.59 14.38
CA GLY A 166 13.53 6.84 13.18
C GLY A 166 14.28 7.51 12.04
N ILE A 167 13.78 7.34 10.83
CA ILE A 167 14.33 7.97 9.62
C ILE A 167 13.72 9.36 9.38
N ILE A 168 14.47 10.19 8.68
CA ILE A 168 14.05 11.53 8.24
C ILE A 168 13.27 11.41 6.93
N TRP A 169 12.25 12.24 6.74
CA TRP A 169 11.48 12.33 5.52
C TRP A 169 12.22 13.05 4.39
N ASP A 170 12.40 14.37 4.54
CA ASP A 170 12.96 15.27 3.54
C ASP A 170 14.48 15.34 3.70
N ILE A 171 15.20 14.76 2.76
CA ILE A 171 16.66 14.66 2.78
C ILE A 171 17.32 16.04 2.71
N PRO A 172 16.90 16.99 1.86
CA PRO A 172 17.41 18.35 1.88
C PRO A 172 17.25 19.08 3.20
N ASP A 173 16.15 18.87 3.93
CA ASP A 173 15.88 19.57 5.20
C ASP A 173 16.45 18.85 6.44
N LEU A 174 16.57 17.53 6.41
CA LEU A 174 17.17 16.67 7.44
C LEU A 174 16.58 16.82 8.86
N ARG A 175 15.29 17.12 9.01
CA ARG A 175 14.67 17.40 10.30
C ARG A 175 13.41 16.61 10.61
N TYR A 176 12.47 16.56 9.67
CA TYR A 176 11.14 16.06 9.94
C TYR A 176 11.09 14.53 9.92
N LYS A 177 10.51 13.95 10.97
CA LYS A 177 10.18 12.53 11.08
C LYS A 177 8.67 12.36 10.98
N ASN A 178 8.22 12.02 9.78
CA ASN A 178 6.82 11.73 9.51
C ASN A 178 6.49 10.25 9.71
N ALA A 179 5.21 9.96 9.83
CA ALA A 179 4.73 8.59 9.98
C ALA A 179 5.03 7.77 8.73
N ILE A 180 4.66 8.27 7.56
CA ILE A 180 4.72 7.50 6.32
C ILE A 180 6.11 6.99 5.96
N SER A 181 7.16 7.82 6.06
CA SER A 181 8.54 7.38 5.79
C SER A 181 8.96 6.25 6.71
N ASN A 182 8.64 6.38 8.01
CA ASN A 182 8.99 5.39 9.01
C ASN A 182 8.18 4.09 8.88
N GLU A 183 6.92 4.19 8.47
CA GLU A 183 6.06 3.03 8.17
C GLU A 183 6.56 2.28 6.93
N LEU A 184 6.94 2.99 5.88
CA LEU A 184 7.51 2.40 4.66
C LEU A 184 8.84 1.71 4.93
N TYR A 185 9.74 2.37 5.69
CA TYR A 185 11.02 1.79 6.09
C TYR A 185 10.82 0.51 6.90
N PHE A 186 9.97 0.55 7.93
CA PHE A 186 9.60 -0.60 8.75
C PHE A 186 9.04 -1.74 7.90
N THR A 187 8.08 -1.44 7.03
CA THR A 187 7.44 -2.42 6.13
C THR A 187 8.43 -3.02 5.16
N LEU A 188 9.32 -2.20 4.57
CA LEU A 188 10.33 -2.65 3.63
C LEU A 188 11.34 -3.59 4.29
N ALA A 189 11.87 -3.22 5.46
CA ALA A 189 12.82 -4.05 6.20
C ALA A 189 12.19 -5.41 6.58
N ALA A 190 10.96 -5.42 7.10
CA ALA A 190 10.22 -6.65 7.41
C ALA A 190 10.00 -7.51 6.16
N SER A 191 9.66 -6.88 5.03
CA SER A 191 9.45 -7.56 3.74
C SER A 191 10.73 -8.18 3.20
N LEU A 192 11.87 -7.51 3.32
CA LEU A 192 13.18 -8.03 2.91
C LEU A 192 13.59 -9.25 3.74
N HIS A 193 13.39 -9.19 5.08
CA HIS A 193 13.64 -10.33 5.94
C HIS A 193 12.93 -11.59 5.47
N ASN A 194 11.66 -11.48 5.15
CA ASN A 194 10.84 -12.62 4.73
C ASN A 194 11.24 -13.20 3.36
N ARG A 195 12.01 -12.46 2.55
CA ARG A 195 12.44 -12.88 1.21
C ARG A 195 13.91 -13.26 1.12
N ILE A 196 14.72 -12.97 2.15
CA ILE A 196 16.16 -13.25 2.18
C ILE A 196 16.43 -14.38 3.17
N ALA A 197 16.76 -15.55 2.64
CA ALA A 197 17.02 -16.73 3.45
C ALA A 197 18.18 -16.51 4.43
N GLY A 198 17.94 -16.75 5.73
CA GLY A 198 18.95 -16.64 6.78
C GLY A 198 19.29 -15.20 7.18
N ASP A 199 18.48 -14.22 6.73
CA ASP A 199 18.63 -12.85 7.16
C ASP A 199 18.38 -12.68 8.67
N ALA A 200 19.16 -11.80 9.30
CA ALA A 200 18.92 -11.31 10.64
C ALA A 200 19.03 -9.77 10.70
N MET A 201 19.61 -9.14 9.68
CA MET A 201 19.85 -7.70 9.67
C MET A 201 18.54 -6.94 9.46
N TYR A 202 17.78 -7.27 8.43
CA TYR A 202 16.52 -6.60 8.14
C TYR A 202 15.45 -6.89 9.20
N LEU A 203 15.46 -8.11 9.78
CA LEU A 203 14.61 -8.39 10.94
C LEU A 203 14.95 -7.46 12.11
N ASN A 204 16.22 -7.30 12.47
CA ASN A 204 16.62 -6.43 13.57
C ASN A 204 16.24 -4.96 13.27
N ARG A 205 16.48 -4.49 12.06
CA ARG A 205 16.09 -3.13 11.63
C ARG A 205 14.58 -2.92 11.71
N SER A 206 13.79 -3.89 11.26
CA SER A 206 12.32 -3.80 11.32
C SER A 206 11.81 -3.82 12.76
N LEU A 207 12.41 -4.63 13.64
CA LEU A 207 12.05 -4.67 15.06
C LEU A 207 12.41 -3.35 15.76
N GLU A 208 13.60 -2.79 15.50
CA GLU A 208 14.04 -1.49 16.02
C GLU A 208 13.12 -0.36 15.53
N ALA A 209 12.78 -0.36 14.24
CA ALA A 209 11.87 0.62 13.66
C ALA A 209 10.47 0.54 14.28
N TRP A 210 9.94 -0.66 14.48
CA TRP A 210 8.64 -0.85 15.14
C TRP A 210 8.68 -0.45 16.63
N GLU A 211 9.72 -0.83 17.37
CA GLU A 211 9.87 -0.46 18.79
C GLU A 211 9.89 1.07 18.94
N TRP A 212 10.69 1.74 18.10
CA TRP A 212 10.73 3.20 18.08
C TRP A 212 9.37 3.79 17.67
N PHE A 213 8.77 3.36 16.55
CA PHE A 213 7.51 3.92 16.04
C PHE A 213 6.39 3.77 17.06
N SER A 214 6.22 2.58 17.65
CA SER A 214 5.16 2.30 18.62
C SER A 214 5.31 3.10 19.94
N SER A 215 6.53 3.54 20.26
CA SER A 215 6.84 4.35 21.46
C SER A 215 6.97 5.85 21.17
N SER A 216 7.04 6.28 19.90
CA SER A 216 7.27 7.67 19.50
C SER A 216 6.11 8.61 19.86
N GLY A 217 4.92 8.08 20.08
CA GLY A 217 3.70 8.86 20.32
C GLY A 217 2.93 9.21 19.03
N MET A 218 3.41 8.84 17.82
CA MET A 218 2.65 9.03 16.57
C MET A 218 1.32 8.29 16.59
N ILE A 219 1.27 7.10 17.21
CA ILE A 219 0.01 6.42 17.53
C ILE A 219 -0.60 7.14 18.74
N ASN A 220 -1.70 7.82 18.52
CA ASN A 220 -2.38 8.63 19.56
C ASN A 220 -3.27 7.81 20.48
N ALA A 221 -3.90 8.46 21.45
CA ALA A 221 -4.77 7.79 22.44
C ALA A 221 -6.05 7.17 21.85
N GLN A 222 -6.35 7.41 20.59
CA GLN A 222 -7.47 6.80 19.85
C GLN A 222 -7.01 5.66 18.94
N ASP A 223 -5.77 5.20 19.09
CA ASP A 223 -5.12 4.20 18.23
C ASP A 223 -5.04 4.63 16.74
N LEU A 224 -5.05 5.94 16.48
CA LEU A 224 -4.87 6.53 15.15
C LEU A 224 -3.47 7.12 15.02
N ILE A 225 -2.95 7.14 13.80
CA ILE A 225 -1.62 7.65 13.51
C ILE A 225 -1.73 9.07 12.95
N ASN A 226 -1.11 10.03 13.64
CA ASN A 226 -0.94 11.39 13.15
C ASN A 226 0.26 11.49 12.20
N ASP A 227 0.34 12.59 11.46
CA ASP A 227 1.30 12.77 10.36
C ASP A 227 2.77 12.63 10.79
N GLY A 228 3.14 13.06 11.99
CA GLY A 228 4.52 12.94 12.45
C GLY A 228 4.82 13.54 13.81
N LEU A 229 6.09 13.83 14.04
CA LEU A 229 6.59 14.44 15.27
C LEU A 229 6.88 15.93 15.06
N SER A 230 6.66 16.72 16.12
CA SER A 230 7.14 18.09 16.23
C SER A 230 8.66 18.16 16.51
N ASP A 231 9.24 19.36 16.43
CA ASP A 231 10.65 19.60 16.79
C ASP A 231 10.98 19.22 18.26
N ASP A 232 9.96 19.21 19.13
CA ASP A 232 10.07 18.76 20.53
C ASP A 232 9.91 17.25 20.71
N CYS A 233 9.90 16.50 19.61
CA CYS A 233 9.71 15.04 19.60
C CYS A 233 8.39 14.56 20.21
N ALA A 234 7.37 15.37 20.18
CA ALA A 234 6.01 15.00 20.55
C ALA A 234 5.17 14.76 19.29
N ASN A 235 4.07 14.01 19.43
CA ASN A 235 3.07 13.93 18.37
C ASN A 235 2.65 15.35 17.95
N ASN A 236 2.77 15.66 16.66
CA ASN A 236 2.44 16.99 16.14
C ASN A 236 0.93 17.27 16.15
N ASN A 237 0.09 16.26 16.40
CA ASN A 237 -1.36 16.29 16.31
C ASN A 237 -1.89 16.81 14.95
N ASP A 238 -1.07 16.65 13.91
CA ASP A 238 -1.48 16.99 12.55
C ASP A 238 -2.43 15.93 12.00
N THR A 239 -2.87 16.13 10.79
CA THR A 239 -3.96 15.38 10.17
C THR A 239 -3.75 13.86 10.25
N VAL A 240 -4.79 13.14 10.62
CA VAL A 240 -4.88 11.69 10.51
C VAL A 240 -5.27 11.36 9.07
N TRP A 241 -4.30 10.93 8.27
CA TRP A 241 -4.52 10.49 6.89
C TRP A 241 -4.75 8.98 6.81
N SER A 242 -5.58 8.52 5.88
CA SER A 242 -5.88 7.10 5.76
C SER A 242 -4.65 6.25 5.40
N TYR A 243 -3.72 6.75 4.58
CA TYR A 243 -2.55 5.98 4.15
C TYR A 243 -1.60 5.62 5.32
N ASN A 244 -1.46 6.48 6.32
CA ASN A 244 -0.70 6.17 7.55
C ASN A 244 -1.37 5.02 8.33
N GLN A 245 -2.71 4.99 8.39
CA GLN A 245 -3.43 3.87 9.00
C GLN A 245 -3.27 2.57 8.19
N GLY A 246 -2.90 2.68 6.91
CA GLY A 246 -2.76 1.55 5.98
C GLY A 246 -1.38 0.92 5.98
N VAL A 247 -0.32 1.69 5.72
CA VAL A 247 1.03 1.14 5.52
C VAL A 247 1.53 0.39 6.74
N ILE A 248 1.24 0.87 7.94
CA ILE A 248 1.62 0.21 9.19
C ILE A 248 1.05 -1.22 9.30
N LEU A 249 -0.15 -1.48 8.73
CA LEU A 249 -0.76 -2.80 8.74
C LEU A 249 0.11 -3.81 7.97
N ALA A 250 0.68 -3.38 6.84
CA ALA A 250 1.55 -4.24 6.04
C ALA A 250 2.82 -4.65 6.82
N GLY A 251 3.49 -3.70 7.46
CA GLY A 251 4.67 -3.98 8.27
C GLY A 251 4.37 -4.93 9.44
N LEU A 252 3.24 -4.75 10.10
CA LEU A 252 2.79 -5.63 11.19
C LEU A 252 2.44 -7.04 10.68
N VAL A 253 1.85 -7.17 9.50
CA VAL A 253 1.62 -8.46 8.86
C VAL A 253 2.94 -9.13 8.51
N GLU A 254 3.89 -8.42 7.93
CA GLU A 254 5.22 -8.97 7.60
C GLU A 254 6.00 -9.40 8.87
N LEU A 255 5.92 -8.66 9.98
CA LEU A 255 6.51 -9.09 11.27
C LEU A 255 5.79 -10.32 11.86
N TYR A 256 4.48 -10.42 11.70
CA TYR A 256 3.76 -11.64 12.08
C TYR A 256 4.25 -12.85 11.29
N VAL A 257 4.42 -12.69 9.99
CA VAL A 257 4.98 -13.75 9.12
C VAL A 257 6.37 -14.16 9.57
N ALA A 258 7.24 -13.19 9.88
CA ALA A 258 8.62 -13.43 10.33
C ALA A 258 8.70 -14.18 11.67
N SER A 259 7.78 -13.90 12.60
CA SER A 259 7.92 -14.31 14.01
C SER A 259 6.82 -15.25 14.52
N SER A 260 5.70 -15.35 13.82
CA SER A 260 4.45 -15.96 14.28
C SER A 260 3.92 -15.36 15.61
N ASN A 261 4.32 -14.13 15.93
CA ASN A 261 3.88 -13.43 17.12
C ASN A 261 2.54 -12.74 16.86
N ALA A 262 1.47 -13.30 17.40
CA ALA A 262 0.10 -12.80 17.22
C ALA A 262 -0.14 -11.38 17.76
N SER A 263 0.77 -10.83 18.59
CA SER A 263 0.61 -9.45 19.08
C SER A 263 0.68 -8.42 17.95
N TYR A 264 1.46 -8.68 16.88
CA TYR A 264 1.53 -7.79 15.72
C TYR A 264 0.19 -7.72 14.98
N ILE A 265 -0.45 -8.86 14.75
CA ILE A 265 -1.79 -8.90 14.14
C ILE A 265 -2.83 -8.23 15.07
N ALA A 266 -2.77 -8.46 16.38
CA ALA A 266 -3.69 -7.80 17.31
C ALA A 266 -3.55 -6.27 17.27
N THR A 267 -2.33 -5.74 17.16
CA THR A 267 -2.08 -4.32 17.00
C THR A 267 -2.60 -3.82 15.65
N ALA A 268 -2.36 -4.55 14.55
CA ALA A 268 -2.88 -4.19 13.23
C ALA A 268 -4.42 -4.11 13.23
N VAL A 269 -5.10 -5.07 13.85
CA VAL A 269 -6.57 -5.05 14.03
C VAL A 269 -7.02 -3.84 14.85
N THR A 270 -6.32 -3.50 15.93
CA THR A 270 -6.64 -2.33 16.77
C THR A 270 -6.59 -1.03 15.95
N ILE A 271 -5.52 -0.82 15.17
CA ILE A 271 -5.36 0.37 14.30
C ILE A 271 -6.42 0.38 13.19
N ALA A 272 -6.62 -0.75 12.50
CA ALA A 272 -7.63 -0.85 11.44
C ALA A 272 -9.04 -0.56 11.97
N ASP A 273 -9.40 -1.15 13.11
CA ASP A 273 -10.69 -0.91 13.77
C ASP A 273 -10.87 0.55 14.21
N ALA A 274 -9.80 1.19 14.71
CA ALA A 274 -9.81 2.60 15.08
C ALA A 274 -10.05 3.47 13.84
N ALA A 275 -9.35 3.20 12.74
CA ALA A 275 -9.53 3.92 11.48
C ALA A 275 -10.97 3.80 10.96
N LEU A 276 -11.53 2.59 10.96
CA LEU A 276 -12.92 2.35 10.51
C LEU A 276 -14.00 2.98 11.40
N LYS A 277 -13.68 3.28 12.66
CA LYS A 277 -14.58 3.94 13.62
C LYS A 277 -14.36 5.45 13.71
N SER A 278 -13.34 5.97 13.03
CA SER A 278 -12.97 7.40 13.07
C SER A 278 -13.74 8.23 12.05
N SER A 279 -13.41 9.53 11.98
CA SER A 279 -13.91 10.45 10.95
C SER A 279 -13.42 10.14 9.54
N LEU A 280 -12.52 9.19 9.36
CA LEU A 280 -12.11 8.68 8.04
C LEU A 280 -13.21 7.84 7.37
N VAL A 281 -14.29 7.51 8.07
CA VAL A 281 -15.43 6.80 7.50
C VAL A 281 -16.70 7.61 7.71
N VAL A 282 -17.32 8.02 6.60
CA VAL A 282 -18.59 8.77 6.59
C VAL A 282 -19.63 7.92 5.88
N ASP A 283 -20.74 7.63 6.56
CA ASP A 283 -21.82 6.78 6.03
C ASP A 283 -21.34 5.42 5.44
N GLY A 284 -20.28 4.85 6.03
CA GLY A 284 -19.69 3.59 5.62
C GLY A 284 -18.68 3.68 4.47
N ILE A 285 -18.41 4.88 3.97
CA ILE A 285 -17.47 5.14 2.87
C ILE A 285 -16.21 5.82 3.41
N LEU A 286 -15.06 5.29 3.01
CA LEU A 286 -13.75 5.88 3.35
C LEU A 286 -13.63 7.27 2.71
N THR A 287 -13.36 8.25 3.55
CA THR A 287 -13.36 9.67 3.18
C THR A 287 -12.14 10.36 3.79
N GLU A 288 -11.30 10.97 2.96
CA GLU A 288 -10.17 11.76 3.46
C GLU A 288 -10.67 13.11 4.04
N PRO A 289 -9.99 13.65 5.07
CA PRO A 289 -10.33 14.96 5.62
C PRO A 289 -10.38 16.07 4.56
N CYS A 290 -9.53 16.00 3.53
CA CYS A 290 -9.50 16.97 2.44
C CYS A 290 -10.74 16.94 1.54
N GLU A 291 -11.48 15.83 1.47
CA GLU A 291 -12.67 15.73 0.62
C GLU A 291 -13.80 16.66 1.11
N THR A 292 -13.81 16.97 2.40
CA THR A 292 -14.78 17.88 3.01
C THR A 292 -14.25 19.29 3.23
N ALA A 293 -12.95 19.52 2.98
CA ALA A 293 -12.33 20.83 3.08
C ALA A 293 -12.65 21.71 1.86
N PRO A 294 -12.77 23.05 2.01
CA PRO A 294 -13.10 23.95 0.90
C PRO A 294 -12.11 23.92 -0.27
N GLU A 295 -10.84 23.66 0.00
CA GLU A 295 -9.75 23.54 -0.97
C GLU A 295 -9.77 22.21 -1.72
N GLY A 296 -10.45 21.21 -1.17
CA GLY A 296 -10.43 19.83 -1.69
C GLY A 296 -9.09 19.13 -1.47
N CYS A 297 -8.97 17.93 -2.02
CA CYS A 297 -7.73 17.15 -1.94
C CYS A 297 -6.71 17.62 -2.98
N ASP A 298 -5.48 17.87 -2.54
CA ASP A 298 -4.36 18.06 -3.44
C ASP A 298 -4.01 16.73 -4.16
N TYR A 299 -3.04 16.81 -5.07
CA TYR A 299 -2.68 15.66 -5.91
C TYR A 299 -2.14 14.46 -5.10
N ASN A 300 -1.39 14.72 -4.01
CA ASN A 300 -0.87 13.64 -3.16
C ASN A 300 -1.99 12.97 -2.37
N GLN A 301 -2.84 13.77 -1.75
CA GLN A 301 -3.96 13.33 -0.91
C GLN A 301 -4.96 12.43 -1.67
N GLN A 302 -5.07 12.62 -3.00
CA GLN A 302 -5.93 11.82 -3.88
C GLN A 302 -5.55 10.32 -3.93
N ALA A 303 -4.32 9.97 -3.57
CA ALA A 303 -3.84 8.58 -3.58
C ALA A 303 -4.12 7.81 -2.29
N PHE A 304 -4.33 8.49 -1.16
CA PHE A 304 -4.21 7.92 0.19
C PHE A 304 -5.20 6.80 0.48
N LYS A 305 -6.47 6.96 0.11
CA LYS A 305 -7.51 5.96 0.37
C LYS A 305 -7.23 4.60 -0.25
N GLY A 306 -6.69 4.59 -1.47
CA GLY A 306 -6.34 3.35 -2.16
C GLY A 306 -5.20 2.60 -1.49
N ILE A 307 -4.26 3.33 -0.88
CA ILE A 307 -3.16 2.76 -0.11
C ILE A 307 -3.71 2.09 1.15
N PHE A 308 -4.61 2.76 1.89
CA PHE A 308 -5.29 2.14 3.03
C PHE A 308 -6.06 0.88 2.61
N ALA A 309 -6.87 0.96 1.57
CA ALA A 309 -7.67 -0.18 1.10
C ALA A 309 -6.79 -1.38 0.70
N ARG A 310 -5.65 -1.13 0.02
CA ARG A 310 -4.67 -2.17 -0.34
C ARG A 310 -4.20 -2.95 0.88
N TYR A 311 -3.79 -2.26 1.93
CA TYR A 311 -3.19 -2.88 3.10
C TYR A 311 -4.22 -3.39 4.11
N LEU A 312 -5.41 -2.79 4.15
CA LEU A 312 -6.56 -3.38 4.85
C LEU A 312 -6.96 -4.72 4.21
N GLY A 313 -6.98 -4.80 2.87
CA GLY A 313 -7.20 -6.04 2.15
C GLY A 313 -6.08 -7.07 2.36
N LEU A 314 -4.82 -6.64 2.58
CA LEU A 314 -3.74 -7.54 2.99
C LEU A 314 -4.00 -8.11 4.40
N LEU A 315 -4.35 -7.26 5.36
CA LEU A 315 -4.68 -7.68 6.73
C LEU A 315 -5.90 -8.61 6.75
N ASP A 316 -6.96 -8.27 6.00
CA ASP A 316 -8.18 -9.07 5.92
C ASP A 316 -7.90 -10.51 5.50
N ARG A 317 -7.01 -10.70 4.52
CA ARG A 317 -6.64 -12.03 4.01
C ARG A 317 -5.88 -12.92 5.00
N VAL A 318 -5.19 -12.35 5.99
CA VAL A 318 -4.47 -13.12 7.01
C VAL A 318 -5.30 -13.37 8.26
N LEU A 319 -6.50 -12.79 8.33
CA LEU A 319 -7.41 -12.93 9.45
C LEU A 319 -8.47 -14.01 9.18
N ASP A 320 -8.74 -14.85 10.18
CA ASP A 320 -9.85 -15.79 10.10
C ASP A 320 -11.19 -15.03 9.97
N GLY A 321 -12.01 -15.46 9.02
CA GLY A 321 -13.35 -14.90 8.80
C GLY A 321 -13.41 -13.59 8.06
N HIS A 322 -12.27 -13.05 7.61
CA HIS A 322 -12.17 -11.88 6.74
C HIS A 322 -13.05 -10.69 7.18
N PRO A 323 -12.79 -10.11 8.36
CA PRO A 323 -13.70 -9.14 9.00
C PRO A 323 -13.87 -7.82 8.25
N TYR A 324 -12.96 -7.50 7.32
CA TYR A 324 -12.97 -6.24 6.58
C TYR A 324 -13.50 -6.38 5.15
N THR A 325 -13.80 -7.58 4.69
CA THR A 325 -14.32 -7.83 3.34
C THR A 325 -15.59 -7.03 3.05
N GLU A 326 -16.57 -6.97 3.97
CA GLU A 326 -17.82 -6.22 3.75
C GLU A 326 -17.56 -4.71 3.58
N PHE A 327 -16.64 -4.15 4.35
CA PHE A 327 -16.24 -2.75 4.22
C PHE A 327 -15.59 -2.47 2.86
N LEU A 328 -14.65 -3.32 2.43
CA LEU A 328 -13.97 -3.20 1.15
C LEU A 328 -14.96 -3.31 -0.02
N LEU A 329 -15.88 -4.28 0.02
CA LEU A 329 -16.92 -4.46 -0.99
C LEU A 329 -17.88 -3.26 -1.04
N THR A 330 -18.30 -2.73 0.09
CA THR A 330 -19.17 -1.56 0.17
C THR A 330 -18.53 -0.34 -0.50
N ASN A 331 -17.25 -0.11 -0.23
CA ASN A 331 -16.50 1.00 -0.82
C ASN A 331 -16.27 0.79 -2.32
N ALA A 332 -15.91 -0.43 -2.74
CA ALA A 332 -15.69 -0.77 -4.15
C ALA A 332 -16.99 -0.60 -4.97
N GLN A 333 -18.11 -1.07 -4.45
CA GLN A 333 -19.42 -0.90 -5.09
C GLN A 333 -19.80 0.57 -5.19
N SER A 334 -19.60 1.35 -4.12
CA SER A 334 -19.91 2.79 -4.11
C SER A 334 -19.06 3.53 -5.15
N ALA A 335 -17.75 3.33 -5.16
CA ALA A 335 -16.84 3.95 -6.13
C ALA A 335 -17.21 3.56 -7.57
N TRP A 336 -17.52 2.28 -7.82
CA TRP A 336 -17.90 1.79 -9.14
C TRP A 336 -19.20 2.43 -9.65
N ASP A 337 -20.21 2.54 -8.81
CA ASP A 337 -21.53 3.02 -9.19
C ASP A 337 -21.67 4.53 -9.22
N ARG A 338 -20.90 5.26 -8.37
CA ARG A 338 -21.13 6.67 -8.08
C ARG A 338 -19.97 7.57 -8.48
N ASP A 339 -18.71 7.10 -8.36
CA ASP A 339 -17.51 7.90 -8.63
C ASP A 339 -16.77 7.44 -9.90
N ARG A 340 -17.49 6.98 -10.89
CA ARG A 340 -16.92 6.47 -12.14
C ARG A 340 -17.64 7.05 -13.36
N ASN A 341 -16.88 7.41 -14.40
CA ASN A 341 -17.46 7.76 -15.70
C ASN A 341 -17.57 6.54 -16.66
N VAL A 342 -18.17 6.77 -17.82
CA VAL A 342 -18.37 5.72 -18.85
C VAL A 342 -17.08 5.15 -19.43
N MET A 343 -15.92 5.82 -19.24
CA MET A 343 -14.60 5.35 -19.66
C MET A 343 -13.81 4.70 -18.52
N ASN A 344 -14.45 4.44 -17.39
CA ASN A 344 -13.89 3.84 -16.18
C ASN A 344 -12.80 4.70 -15.48
N PHE A 345 -12.83 6.02 -15.64
CA PHE A 345 -12.06 6.93 -14.81
C PHE A 345 -12.79 7.21 -13.51
N PHE A 346 -12.02 7.24 -12.42
CA PHE A 346 -12.50 7.49 -11.07
C PHE A 346 -12.05 8.87 -10.56
N GLY A 347 -12.88 9.48 -9.73
CA GLY A 347 -12.54 10.68 -8.98
C GLY A 347 -11.96 10.36 -7.61
N VAL A 348 -12.03 11.35 -6.71
CA VAL A 348 -11.54 11.20 -5.32
C VAL A 348 -12.64 10.74 -4.35
N GLY A 349 -13.89 11.17 -4.55
CA GLY A 349 -15.00 10.89 -3.64
C GLY A 349 -15.72 9.60 -3.97
N TRP A 350 -15.39 8.50 -3.29
CA TRP A 350 -15.98 7.19 -3.57
C TRP A 350 -17.49 7.09 -3.32
N ASP A 351 -18.07 8.05 -2.62
CA ASP A 351 -19.52 8.23 -2.47
C ASP A 351 -20.16 8.99 -3.64
N GLY A 352 -19.34 9.54 -4.56
CA GLY A 352 -19.77 10.30 -5.73
C GLY A 352 -20.34 11.68 -5.40
N PRO A 353 -20.80 12.40 -6.43
CA PRO A 353 -20.76 12.04 -7.84
C PRO A 353 -19.38 12.22 -8.48
N PHE A 354 -19.11 11.45 -9.54
CA PHE A 354 -17.86 11.59 -10.30
C PHE A 354 -17.60 13.02 -10.76
N ASN A 355 -16.39 13.49 -10.51
CA ASN A 355 -15.91 14.79 -10.98
C ASN A 355 -14.76 14.61 -11.98
N VAL A 356 -15.00 14.96 -13.25
CA VAL A 356 -14.02 14.77 -14.33
C VAL A 356 -12.72 15.57 -14.11
N SER A 357 -12.79 16.73 -13.46
CA SER A 357 -11.61 17.55 -13.18
C SER A 357 -10.71 16.98 -12.08
N ALA A 358 -11.23 16.02 -11.32
CA ALA A 358 -10.50 15.32 -10.26
C ALA A 358 -9.95 13.96 -10.69
N ALA A 359 -10.18 13.51 -11.94
CA ALA A 359 -9.66 12.26 -12.45
C ALA A 359 -8.16 12.38 -12.80
N THR A 360 -7.31 11.81 -11.98
CA THR A 360 -5.85 11.79 -12.12
C THR A 360 -5.33 10.36 -12.02
N VAL A 361 -4.03 10.13 -12.25
CA VAL A 361 -3.46 8.81 -11.97
C VAL A 361 -3.53 8.46 -10.49
N ALA A 362 -3.44 9.45 -9.59
CA ALA A 362 -3.54 9.25 -8.15
C ALA A 362 -4.91 8.68 -7.77
N THR A 363 -6.03 9.30 -8.22
CA THR A 363 -7.38 8.77 -7.98
C THR A 363 -7.62 7.44 -8.67
N GLN A 364 -7.08 7.27 -9.88
CA GLN A 364 -7.24 6.02 -10.64
C GLN A 364 -6.52 4.85 -10.00
N ALA A 365 -5.27 5.03 -9.55
CA ALA A 365 -4.51 4.00 -8.83
C ALA A 365 -5.13 3.72 -7.45
N SER A 366 -5.69 4.75 -6.81
CA SER A 366 -6.45 4.63 -5.56
C SER A 366 -7.66 3.72 -5.73
N ALA A 367 -8.50 3.98 -6.73
CA ALA A 367 -9.67 3.15 -7.03
C ALA A 367 -9.26 1.73 -7.48
N ALA A 368 -8.24 1.58 -8.32
CA ALA A 368 -7.73 0.27 -8.74
C ALA A 368 -7.28 -0.57 -7.53
N SER A 369 -6.58 0.05 -6.57
CA SER A 369 -6.15 -0.62 -5.33
C SER A 369 -7.33 -1.06 -4.46
N LEU A 370 -8.39 -0.25 -4.35
CA LEU A 370 -9.63 -0.63 -3.68
C LEU A 370 -10.30 -1.83 -4.35
N LEU A 371 -10.48 -1.77 -5.68
CA LEU A 371 -11.12 -2.86 -6.43
C LEU A 371 -10.35 -4.18 -6.31
N LEU A 372 -9.00 -4.10 -6.31
CA LEU A 372 -8.12 -5.25 -6.07
C LEU A 372 -8.26 -5.80 -4.64
N ALA A 373 -8.39 -4.92 -3.65
CA ALA A 373 -8.58 -5.34 -2.26
C ALA A 373 -9.91 -6.05 -2.04
N ALA A 374 -10.97 -5.58 -2.73
CA ALA A 374 -12.32 -6.13 -2.68
C ALA A 374 -12.55 -7.32 -3.63
N MET A 375 -11.59 -7.64 -4.50
CA MET A 375 -11.73 -8.72 -5.48
C MET A 375 -11.71 -10.08 -4.77
N ASP A 376 -12.73 -10.90 -5.04
CA ASP A 376 -12.75 -12.31 -4.65
C ASP A 376 -11.71 -13.08 -5.47
N ARG A 377 -10.79 -13.74 -4.80
CA ARG A 377 -9.71 -14.54 -5.44
C ARG A 377 -9.98 -16.03 -5.42
N GLY A 378 -11.21 -16.43 -5.08
CA GLY A 378 -11.58 -17.84 -4.92
C GLY A 378 -10.78 -18.49 -3.80
N GLN A 379 -11.39 -18.66 -2.64
CA GLN A 379 -10.82 -19.38 -1.51
C GLN A 379 -10.69 -20.86 -1.78
#